data_d4593fe857e2270cea29311f36ceca9f
#
_entry.id   d4593fe857e2270cea29311f36ceca9f
#
_cell.length_a   1.000
_cell.length_b   1.000
_cell.length_c   1.000
_cell.angle_alpha   90.00
_cell.angle_beta   90.00
_cell.angle_gamma   90.00
#
_symmetry.space_group_name_H-M   'P 1'
#
loop_
_entity.id
_entity.type
_entity.pdbx_description
1 polymer ?
#
loop_
_entity_poly.entity_id
_entity_poly.type
_entity_poly.pdbx_seq_one_letter_code
_entity_poly.pdbx_strand_id
1 'polypeptide(L)'
;RANSAKWWSSRGTLASRVLGLVRQAVFNALYPDALKDAFNVAYRVPNLLRELLAEGAVQNALIPLLKSLPPEEARAFARRFAAFLFGVNLVVLGLGYLLAPWVAGLLVAEESHLRAPEAFQEVVYLTRLLLPFLLGISMAALFSALLQAEERFLPYALGPVAFNLVAILLMALYPGDPTALGL
;
A
#
# COMPACT_ATOMS: atom_id res chain seq x y z
N ARG A 1 -4.43 -16.44 -27.92
CA ARG A 1 -3.55 -15.93 -26.81
C ARG A 1 -4.14 -14.73 -26.07
N ALA A 2 -4.86 -13.80 -26.72
CA ALA A 2 -5.47 -12.64 -26.07
C ALA A 2 -6.62 -13.00 -25.09
N ASN A 3 -7.33 -14.11 -25.33
CA ASN A 3 -8.46 -14.53 -24.49
C ASN A 3 -8.02 -15.14 -23.15
N SER A 4 -6.86 -15.82 -23.14
CA SER A 4 -6.31 -16.40 -21.91
C SER A 4 -5.82 -15.32 -20.92
N ALA A 5 -5.22 -14.25 -21.41
CA ALA A 5 -4.73 -13.15 -20.56
C ALA A 5 -5.87 -12.43 -19.85
N LYS A 6 -7.01 -12.18 -20.52
CA LYS A 6 -8.22 -11.60 -19.92
C LYS A 6 -8.84 -12.52 -18.83
N TRP A 7 -8.79 -13.84 -19.05
CA TRP A 7 -9.29 -14.82 -18.10
C TRP A 7 -8.49 -14.85 -16.79
N TRP A 8 -7.17 -14.78 -16.89
CA TRP A 8 -6.29 -14.76 -15.71
C TRP A 8 -6.38 -13.44 -14.94
N SER A 9 -6.50 -12.32 -15.64
CA SER A 9 -6.65 -11.02 -14.99
C SER A 9 -7.98 -10.89 -14.21
N SER A 10 -9.09 -11.36 -14.79
CA SER A 10 -10.40 -11.31 -14.10
C SER A 10 -10.47 -12.24 -12.89
N ARG A 11 -9.90 -13.43 -12.96
CA ARG A 11 -9.86 -14.38 -11.82
C ARG A 11 -8.93 -13.88 -10.70
N GLY A 12 -7.77 -13.32 -11.04
CA GLY A 12 -6.87 -12.71 -10.08
C GLY A 12 -7.55 -11.54 -9.35
N THR A 13 -8.30 -10.71 -10.05
CA THR A 13 -9.06 -9.61 -9.47
C THR A 13 -10.19 -10.09 -8.55
N LEU A 14 -10.94 -11.13 -8.95
CA LEU A 14 -11.98 -11.73 -8.11
C LEU A 14 -11.39 -12.37 -6.85
N ALA A 15 -10.32 -13.16 -6.99
CA ALA A 15 -9.64 -13.79 -5.87
C ALA A 15 -9.12 -12.74 -4.87
N SER A 16 -8.50 -11.67 -5.37
CA SER A 16 -8.00 -10.58 -4.52
C SER A 16 -9.12 -9.83 -3.80
N ARG A 17 -10.28 -9.64 -4.43
CA ARG A 17 -11.47 -9.02 -3.79
C ARG A 17 -12.04 -9.90 -2.69
N VAL A 18 -12.19 -11.19 -2.94
CA VAL A 18 -12.67 -12.16 -1.93
C VAL A 18 -11.71 -12.23 -0.76
N LEU A 19 -10.40 -12.33 -1.02
CA LEU A 19 -9.38 -12.31 0.03
C LEU A 19 -9.35 -10.98 0.79
N GLY A 20 -9.61 -9.85 0.13
CA GLY A 20 -9.76 -8.56 0.77
C GLY A 20 -10.94 -8.52 1.76
N LEU A 21 -12.08 -9.12 1.39
CA LEU A 21 -13.23 -9.25 2.30
C LEU A 21 -12.90 -10.16 3.49
N VAL A 22 -12.23 -11.30 3.25
CA VAL A 22 -11.79 -12.20 4.33
C VAL A 22 -10.83 -11.48 5.26
N ARG A 23 -9.84 -10.77 4.73
CA ARG A 23 -8.93 -9.95 5.53
C ARG A 23 -9.67 -8.96 6.41
N GLN A 24 -10.66 -8.25 5.87
CA GLN A 24 -11.46 -7.29 6.62
C GLN A 24 -12.29 -7.97 7.72
N ALA A 25 -12.85 -9.15 7.43
CA ALA A 25 -13.59 -9.93 8.42
C ALA A 25 -12.66 -10.39 9.57
N VAL A 26 -11.46 -10.87 9.26
CA VAL A 26 -10.43 -11.26 10.25
C VAL A 26 -10.01 -10.05 11.09
N PHE A 27 -9.73 -8.91 10.46
CA PHE A 27 -9.41 -7.67 11.14
C PHE A 27 -10.52 -7.27 12.13
N ASN A 28 -11.79 -7.28 11.69
CA ASN A 28 -12.93 -6.92 12.54
C ASN A 28 -13.15 -7.91 13.70
N ALA A 29 -12.79 -9.17 13.52
CA ALA A 29 -12.98 -10.21 14.54
C ALA A 29 -11.87 -10.23 15.60
N LEU A 30 -10.62 -9.92 15.21
CA LEU A 30 -9.45 -10.09 16.07
C LEU A 30 -9.00 -8.82 16.79
N TYR A 31 -9.43 -7.65 16.35
CA TYR A 31 -8.95 -6.37 16.89
C TYR A 31 -10.05 -5.61 17.62
N PRO A 32 -9.74 -4.97 18.78
CA PRO A 32 -10.68 -4.12 19.52
C PRO A 32 -11.12 -2.90 18.71
N ASP A 33 -12.35 -2.39 18.98
CA ASP A 33 -12.91 -1.27 18.23
C ASP A 33 -12.04 0.00 18.33
N ALA A 34 -11.51 0.31 19.50
CA ALA A 34 -10.62 1.46 19.70
C ALA A 34 -9.38 1.39 18.79
N LEU A 35 -8.75 0.21 18.66
CA LEU A 35 -7.59 0.03 17.79
C LEU A 35 -7.99 0.11 16.31
N LYS A 36 -9.18 -0.38 15.94
CA LYS A 36 -9.72 -0.26 14.57
C LYS A 36 -9.94 1.20 14.19
N ASP A 37 -10.47 2.02 15.10
CA ASP A 37 -10.68 3.44 14.86
C ASP A 37 -9.35 4.19 14.71
N ALA A 38 -8.41 3.95 15.62
CA ALA A 38 -7.05 4.51 15.53
C ALA A 38 -6.34 4.11 14.24
N PHE A 39 -6.45 2.83 13.83
CA PHE A 39 -5.89 2.33 12.58
C PHE A 39 -6.53 2.99 11.36
N ASN A 40 -7.86 3.09 11.31
CA ASN A 40 -8.57 3.71 10.19
C ASN A 40 -8.16 5.18 10.01
N VAL A 41 -7.98 5.91 11.11
CA VAL A 41 -7.50 7.30 11.06
C VAL A 41 -6.06 7.35 10.59
N ALA A 42 -5.16 6.55 11.16
CA ALA A 42 -3.75 6.51 10.79
C ALA A 42 -3.54 6.06 9.32
N TYR A 43 -4.40 5.18 8.82
CA TYR A 43 -4.33 4.65 7.44
C TYR A 43 -4.79 5.65 6.37
N ARG A 44 -5.48 6.73 6.74
CA ARG A 44 -5.96 7.75 5.77
C ARG A 44 -4.81 8.32 4.92
N VAL A 45 -3.68 8.67 5.55
CA VAL A 45 -2.52 9.26 4.84
C VAL A 45 -1.84 8.26 3.89
N PRO A 46 -1.42 7.07 4.34
CA PRO A 46 -0.89 6.04 3.46
C PRO A 46 -1.84 5.69 2.31
N ASN A 47 -3.15 5.65 2.57
CA ASN A 47 -4.13 5.34 1.53
C ASN A 47 -4.25 6.43 0.46
N LEU A 48 -4.29 7.71 0.86
CA LEU A 48 -4.28 8.84 -0.09
C LEU A 48 -3.02 8.83 -0.96
N LEU A 49 -1.86 8.60 -0.34
CA LEU A 49 -0.59 8.51 -1.07
C LEU A 49 -0.55 7.28 -1.99
N ARG A 50 -1.14 6.16 -1.59
CA ARG A 50 -1.30 4.98 -2.44
C ARG A 50 -2.16 5.31 -3.68
N GLU A 51 -3.28 5.97 -3.51
CA GLU A 51 -4.15 6.37 -4.63
C GLU A 51 -3.41 7.29 -5.61
N LEU A 52 -2.65 8.27 -5.09
CA LEU A 52 -1.89 9.18 -5.92
C LEU A 52 -0.72 8.50 -6.66
N LEU A 53 0.02 7.63 -5.97
CA LEU A 53 1.26 7.02 -6.49
C LEU A 53 1.01 5.71 -7.25
N ALA A 54 0.08 4.86 -6.76
CA ALA A 54 -0.10 3.51 -7.27
C ALA A 54 -1.21 3.40 -8.32
N GLU A 55 -2.32 4.12 -8.19
CA GLU A 55 -3.52 3.86 -9.00
C GLU A 55 -3.68 4.79 -10.22
N GLY A 56 -2.89 5.83 -10.37
CA GLY A 56 -3.16 6.74 -11.47
C GLY A 56 -1.94 7.36 -12.15
N ALA A 57 -1.26 8.26 -11.47
CA ALA A 57 -0.30 9.14 -12.13
C ALA A 57 0.93 8.40 -12.64
N VAL A 58 1.52 7.53 -11.81
CA VAL A 58 2.77 6.83 -12.15
C VAL A 58 2.54 5.79 -13.24
N GLN A 59 1.52 4.93 -13.11
CA GLN A 59 1.27 3.88 -14.09
C GLN A 59 0.82 4.45 -15.44
N ASN A 60 -0.09 5.43 -15.44
CA ASN A 60 -0.61 6.02 -16.67
C ASN A 60 0.43 6.81 -17.46
N ALA A 61 1.41 7.41 -16.78
CA ALA A 61 2.51 8.11 -17.44
C ALA A 61 3.67 7.17 -17.82
N LEU A 62 4.01 6.23 -16.94
CA LEU A 62 5.20 5.40 -17.07
C LEU A 62 5.04 4.31 -18.14
N ILE A 63 3.89 3.65 -18.22
CA ILE A 63 3.67 2.55 -19.17
C ILE A 63 3.81 3.01 -20.63
N PRO A 64 3.15 4.08 -21.11
CA PRO A 64 3.33 4.56 -22.47
C PRO A 64 4.77 4.98 -22.75
N LEU A 65 5.41 5.65 -21.80
CA LEU A 65 6.79 6.10 -21.95
C LEU A 65 7.74 4.90 -22.12
N LEU A 66 7.63 3.89 -21.27
CA LEU A 66 8.48 2.69 -21.37
C LEU A 66 8.27 1.93 -22.68
N LYS A 67 7.04 1.90 -23.20
CA LYS A 67 6.72 1.28 -24.49
C LYS A 67 7.23 2.07 -25.68
N SER A 68 7.44 3.38 -25.56
CA SER A 68 7.96 4.24 -26.62
C SER A 68 9.48 4.24 -26.76
N LEU A 69 10.20 3.74 -25.74
CA LEU A 69 11.66 3.70 -25.74
C LEU A 69 12.20 2.36 -26.26
N PRO A 70 13.41 2.35 -26.87
CA PRO A 70 14.15 1.13 -27.15
C PRO A 70 14.39 0.32 -25.86
N PRO A 71 14.43 -1.02 -25.90
CA PRO A 71 14.52 -1.87 -24.70
C PRO A 71 15.65 -1.50 -23.73
N GLU A 72 16.83 -1.12 -24.26
CA GLU A 72 17.98 -0.73 -23.43
C GLU A 72 17.75 0.60 -22.73
N GLU A 73 17.19 1.58 -23.43
CA GLU A 73 16.86 2.89 -22.87
C GLU A 73 15.72 2.78 -21.84
N ALA A 74 14.71 1.97 -22.12
CA ALA A 74 13.62 1.69 -21.18
C ALA A 74 14.14 1.09 -19.87
N ARG A 75 15.08 0.14 -19.92
CA ARG A 75 15.70 -0.44 -18.72
C ARG A 75 16.56 0.56 -17.96
N ALA A 76 17.34 1.38 -18.67
CA ALA A 76 18.16 2.41 -18.05
C ALA A 76 17.29 3.48 -17.38
N PHE A 77 16.22 3.90 -18.03
CA PHE A 77 15.23 4.83 -17.48
C PHE A 77 14.55 4.25 -16.24
N ALA A 78 14.07 3.01 -16.31
CA ALA A 78 13.41 2.32 -15.21
C ALA A 78 14.29 2.26 -13.95
N ARG A 79 15.60 1.94 -14.09
CA ARG A 79 16.54 1.92 -12.98
C ARG A 79 16.73 3.29 -12.34
N ARG A 80 16.90 4.34 -13.17
CA ARG A 80 17.07 5.72 -12.69
C ARG A 80 15.80 6.21 -11.98
N PHE A 81 14.66 5.92 -12.56
CA PHE A 81 13.37 6.28 -11.97
C PHE A 81 13.11 5.53 -10.66
N ALA A 82 13.46 4.24 -10.58
CA ALA A 82 13.36 3.46 -9.34
C ALA A 82 14.25 4.04 -8.22
N ALA A 83 15.50 4.39 -8.54
CA ALA A 83 16.41 5.00 -7.58
C ALA A 83 15.91 6.38 -7.11
N PHE A 84 15.41 7.20 -8.03
CA PHE A 84 14.80 8.49 -7.71
C PHE A 84 13.55 8.31 -6.80
N LEU A 85 12.64 7.43 -7.19
CA LEU A 85 11.42 7.15 -6.43
C LEU A 85 11.74 6.61 -5.04
N PHE A 86 12.73 5.72 -4.94
CA PHE A 86 13.20 5.21 -3.65
C PHE A 86 13.76 6.33 -2.77
N GLY A 87 14.59 7.22 -3.32
CA GLY A 87 15.12 8.38 -2.60
C GLY A 87 14.02 9.32 -2.11
N VAL A 88 13.06 9.65 -2.98
CA VAL A 88 11.88 10.47 -2.59
C VAL A 88 11.09 9.79 -1.47
N ASN A 89 10.85 8.49 -1.56
CA ASN A 89 10.14 7.76 -0.52
C ASN A 89 10.89 7.75 0.83
N LEU A 90 12.23 7.65 0.82
CA LEU A 90 13.03 7.75 2.05
C LEU A 90 12.89 9.13 2.70
N VAL A 91 12.90 10.20 1.90
CA VAL A 91 12.68 11.56 2.41
C VAL A 91 11.28 11.71 3.00
N VAL A 92 10.26 11.25 2.26
CA VAL A 92 8.85 11.27 2.73
C VAL A 92 8.69 10.46 4.00
N LEU A 93 9.32 9.30 4.09
CA LEU A 93 9.31 8.43 5.28
C LEU A 93 9.95 9.13 6.47
N GLY A 94 11.14 9.73 6.28
CA GLY A 94 11.83 10.48 7.34
C GLY A 94 11.02 11.66 7.84
N LEU A 95 10.52 12.50 6.93
CA LEU A 95 9.68 13.64 7.26
C LEU A 95 8.35 13.19 7.92
N GLY A 96 7.71 12.15 7.36
CA GLY A 96 6.48 11.59 7.90
C GLY A 96 6.66 11.06 9.32
N TYR A 97 7.79 10.40 9.60
CA TYR A 97 8.10 9.92 10.94
C TYR A 97 8.26 11.05 11.96
N LEU A 98 8.94 12.12 11.56
CA LEU A 98 9.13 13.31 12.40
C LEU A 98 7.84 14.08 12.60
N LEU A 99 7.04 14.22 11.53
CA LEU A 99 5.79 14.98 11.54
C LEU A 99 4.56 14.14 11.96
N ALA A 100 4.73 12.85 12.27
CA ALA A 100 3.62 11.96 12.63
C ALA A 100 2.71 12.53 13.74
N PRO A 101 3.20 13.18 14.83
CA PRO A 101 2.32 13.76 15.83
C PRO A 101 1.45 14.90 15.28
N TRP A 102 2.00 15.71 14.38
CA TRP A 102 1.26 16.81 13.73
C TRP A 102 0.20 16.27 12.78
N VAL A 103 0.56 15.29 11.98
CA VAL A 103 -0.37 14.62 11.06
C VAL A 103 -1.48 13.92 11.81
N ALA A 104 -1.15 13.18 12.87
CA ALA A 104 -2.13 12.56 13.76
C ALA A 104 -3.07 13.61 14.39
N GLY A 105 -2.54 14.75 14.87
CA GLY A 105 -3.33 15.83 15.42
C GLY A 105 -4.36 16.41 14.45
N LEU A 106 -3.99 16.56 13.18
CA LEU A 106 -4.92 17.01 12.13
C LEU A 106 -6.00 15.97 11.84
N LEU A 107 -5.63 14.69 11.79
CA LEU A 107 -6.56 13.60 11.48
C LEU A 107 -7.56 13.34 12.61
N VAL A 108 -7.11 13.48 13.87
CA VAL A 108 -7.94 13.27 15.07
C VAL A 108 -8.82 14.48 15.38
N ALA A 109 -8.60 15.62 14.73
CA ALA A 109 -9.37 16.84 15.01
C ALA A 109 -10.90 16.66 14.87
N GLU A 110 -11.34 15.78 13.99
CA GLU A 110 -12.75 15.45 13.77
C GLU A 110 -13.28 14.32 14.67
N GLU A 111 -12.39 13.52 15.30
CA GLU A 111 -12.70 12.32 16.07
C GLU A 111 -12.48 12.58 17.58
N SER A 112 -13.49 13.09 18.26
CA SER A 112 -13.36 13.57 19.66
C SER A 112 -12.89 12.49 20.66
N HIS A 113 -13.26 11.23 20.45
CA HIS A 113 -12.88 10.11 21.31
C HIS A 113 -11.39 9.72 21.19
N LEU A 114 -10.74 10.04 20.07
CA LEU A 114 -9.32 9.79 19.84
C LEU A 114 -8.40 10.93 20.36
N ARG A 115 -8.98 11.98 20.97
CA ARG A 115 -8.21 13.07 21.59
C ARG A 115 -7.65 12.72 22.96
N ALA A 116 -8.14 11.66 23.59
CA ALA A 116 -7.56 11.16 24.83
C ALA A 116 -6.06 10.85 24.62
N PRO A 117 -5.18 11.20 25.58
CA PRO A 117 -3.72 11.08 25.40
C PRO A 117 -3.26 9.69 24.98
N GLU A 118 -3.87 8.65 25.51
CA GLU A 118 -3.53 7.25 25.20
C GLU A 118 -3.93 6.89 23.76
N ALA A 119 -5.17 7.20 23.36
CA ALA A 119 -5.66 6.96 22.02
C ALA A 119 -4.90 7.78 20.96
N PHE A 120 -4.54 9.02 21.29
CA PHE A 120 -3.72 9.86 20.42
C PHE A 120 -2.32 9.27 20.20
N GLN A 121 -1.66 8.77 21.24
CA GLN A 121 -0.36 8.12 21.12
C GLN A 121 -0.44 6.86 20.26
N GLU A 122 -1.53 6.11 20.35
CA GLU A 122 -1.78 4.95 19.51
C GLU A 122 -1.92 5.34 18.03
N VAL A 123 -2.65 6.41 17.71
CA VAL A 123 -2.73 6.95 16.34
C VAL A 123 -1.35 7.38 15.83
N VAL A 124 -0.54 8.07 16.64
CA VAL A 124 0.84 8.45 16.27
C VAL A 124 1.70 7.22 16.01
N TYR A 125 1.62 6.22 16.88
CA TYR A 125 2.35 4.97 16.74
C TYR A 125 1.97 4.24 15.44
N LEU A 126 0.68 4.06 15.19
CA LEU A 126 0.18 3.43 13.97
C LEU A 126 0.53 4.23 12.71
N THR A 127 0.48 5.57 12.78
CA THR A 127 0.94 6.41 11.66
C THR A 127 2.39 6.13 11.33
N ARG A 128 3.28 6.06 12.32
CA ARG A 128 4.69 5.72 12.13
C ARG A 128 4.91 4.31 11.61
N LEU A 129 4.13 3.35 12.12
CA LEU A 129 4.17 1.94 11.73
C LEU A 129 3.77 1.74 10.25
N LEU A 130 2.80 2.52 9.77
CA LEU A 130 2.29 2.44 8.41
C LEU A 130 3.14 3.19 7.37
N LEU A 131 4.05 4.06 7.78
CA LEU A 131 4.90 4.81 6.84
C LEU A 131 5.79 3.91 5.96
N PRO A 132 6.48 2.87 6.47
CA PRO A 132 7.26 1.95 5.63
C PRO A 132 6.43 1.23 4.56
N PHE A 133 5.15 0.99 4.84
CA PHE A 133 4.19 0.43 3.88
C PHE A 133 4.05 1.30 2.62
N LEU A 134 4.15 2.61 2.76
CA LEU A 134 4.12 3.55 1.65
C LEU A 134 5.28 3.29 0.66
N LEU A 135 6.48 3.06 1.18
CA LEU A 135 7.65 2.71 0.35
C LEU A 135 7.39 1.39 -0.41
N GLY A 136 6.85 0.39 0.29
CA GLY A 136 6.48 -0.89 -0.32
C GLY A 136 5.48 -0.74 -1.45
N ILE A 137 4.41 0.04 -1.24
CA ILE A 137 3.38 0.32 -2.27
C ILE A 137 3.97 1.05 -3.47
N SER A 138 4.80 2.08 -3.25
CA SER A 138 5.42 2.84 -4.34
C SER A 138 6.30 1.96 -5.20
N MET A 139 7.10 1.09 -4.58
CA MET A 139 7.94 0.13 -5.31
C MET A 139 7.11 -0.92 -6.02
N ALA A 140 6.06 -1.43 -5.39
CA ALA A 140 5.14 -2.38 -6.01
C ALA A 140 4.42 -1.76 -7.23
N ALA A 141 4.03 -0.49 -7.16
CA ALA A 141 3.44 0.24 -8.29
C ALA A 141 4.40 0.35 -9.47
N LEU A 142 5.67 0.68 -9.19
CA LEU A 142 6.72 0.74 -10.20
C LEU A 142 6.95 -0.63 -10.86
N PHE A 143 7.15 -1.68 -10.07
CA PHE A 143 7.34 -3.04 -10.60
C PHE A 143 6.11 -3.52 -11.39
N SER A 144 4.92 -3.17 -10.94
CA SER A 144 3.68 -3.47 -11.66
C SER A 144 3.64 -2.78 -13.02
N ALA A 145 4.06 -1.50 -13.10
CA ALA A 145 4.14 -0.77 -14.35
C ALA A 145 5.17 -1.39 -15.32
N LEU A 146 6.33 -1.80 -14.81
CA LEU A 146 7.35 -2.49 -15.61
C LEU A 146 6.86 -3.84 -16.15
N LEU A 147 6.21 -4.64 -15.32
CA LEU A 147 5.65 -5.93 -15.74
C LEU A 147 4.53 -5.75 -16.79
N GLN A 148 3.71 -4.72 -16.65
CA GLN A 148 2.67 -4.40 -17.64
C GLN A 148 3.28 -3.90 -18.95
N ALA A 149 4.35 -3.09 -18.90
CA ALA A 149 5.06 -2.65 -20.09
C ALA A 149 5.68 -3.82 -20.87
N GLU A 150 6.16 -4.85 -20.17
CA GLU A 150 6.70 -6.10 -20.73
C GLU A 150 5.60 -7.14 -21.06
N GLU A 151 4.31 -6.79 -20.92
CA GLU A 151 3.16 -7.70 -21.16
C GLU A 151 3.15 -8.94 -20.25
N ARG A 152 3.79 -8.87 -19.08
CA ARG A 152 3.82 -9.93 -18.07
C ARG A 152 2.70 -9.75 -17.06
N PHE A 153 1.49 -10.20 -17.39
CA PHE A 153 0.29 -9.95 -16.58
C PHE A 153 0.14 -10.90 -15.37
N LEU A 154 0.69 -12.10 -15.42
CA LEU A 154 0.51 -13.09 -14.35
C LEU A 154 1.13 -12.65 -13.01
N PRO A 155 2.41 -12.23 -12.94
CA PRO A 155 2.98 -11.74 -11.68
C PRO A 155 2.27 -10.50 -11.14
N TYR A 156 1.80 -9.61 -12.03
CA TYR A 156 1.01 -8.45 -11.66
C TYR A 156 -0.31 -8.84 -10.95
N ALA A 157 -1.04 -9.82 -11.48
CA ALA A 157 -2.31 -10.28 -10.93
C ALA A 157 -2.16 -11.03 -9.58
N LEU A 158 -1.00 -11.65 -9.33
CA LEU A 158 -0.73 -12.39 -8.10
C LEU A 158 -0.31 -11.49 -6.92
N GLY A 159 0.21 -10.30 -7.16
CA GLY A 159 0.66 -9.37 -6.12
C GLY A 159 -0.40 -9.09 -5.05
N PRO A 160 -1.61 -8.61 -5.42
CA PRO A 160 -2.68 -8.34 -4.46
C PRO A 160 -3.17 -9.59 -3.71
N VAL A 161 -3.13 -10.76 -4.36
CA VAL A 161 -3.49 -12.05 -3.74
C VAL A 161 -2.48 -12.41 -2.65
N ALA A 162 -1.18 -12.35 -2.97
CA ALA A 162 -0.11 -12.62 -2.03
C ALA A 162 -0.15 -11.66 -0.84
N PHE A 163 -0.34 -10.36 -1.09
CA PHE A 163 -0.49 -9.36 -0.03
C PHE A 163 -1.62 -9.69 0.95
N ASN A 164 -2.82 -9.99 0.45
CA ASN A 164 -3.95 -10.31 1.30
C ASN A 164 -3.72 -11.62 2.10
N LEU A 165 -3.09 -12.63 1.50
CA LEU A 165 -2.77 -13.89 2.19
C LEU A 165 -1.77 -13.66 3.33
N VAL A 166 -0.70 -12.90 3.08
CA VAL A 166 0.31 -12.59 4.10
C VAL A 166 -0.34 -11.78 5.24
N ALA A 167 -1.15 -10.78 4.92
CA ALA A 167 -1.83 -9.96 5.92
C ALA A 167 -2.78 -10.80 6.79
N ILE A 168 -3.59 -11.69 6.21
CA ILE A 168 -4.47 -12.60 6.95
C ILE A 168 -3.64 -13.51 7.86
N LEU A 169 -2.56 -14.09 7.33
CA LEU A 169 -1.71 -14.99 8.08
C LEU A 169 -1.09 -14.30 9.30
N LEU A 170 -0.56 -13.09 9.13
CA LEU A 170 0.06 -12.36 10.21
C LEU A 170 -0.94 -11.91 11.28
N MET A 171 -2.12 -11.43 10.89
CA MET A 171 -3.19 -11.14 11.83
C MET A 171 -3.66 -12.38 12.60
N ALA A 172 -3.69 -13.55 11.96
CA ALA A 172 -4.06 -14.80 12.60
C ALA A 172 -2.98 -15.34 13.57
N LEU A 173 -1.70 -15.11 13.25
CA LEU A 173 -0.56 -15.53 14.11
C LEU A 173 -0.36 -14.58 15.30
N TYR A 174 -0.67 -13.30 15.14
CA TYR A 174 -0.49 -12.25 16.13
C TYR A 174 -1.79 -11.49 16.38
N PRO A 175 -2.84 -12.15 16.92
CA PRO A 175 -4.14 -11.53 17.12
C PRO A 175 -4.05 -10.39 18.14
N GLY A 176 -4.57 -9.21 17.78
CA GLY A 176 -4.57 -8.03 18.65
C GLY A 176 -3.23 -7.27 18.70
N ASP A 177 -2.18 -7.75 18.04
CA ASP A 177 -0.91 -7.02 17.98
C ASP A 177 -0.96 -5.97 16.86
N PRO A 178 -0.84 -4.66 17.18
CA PRO A 178 -0.87 -3.60 16.18
C PRO A 178 0.28 -3.71 15.17
N THR A 179 1.39 -4.38 15.48
CA THR A 179 2.51 -4.57 14.55
C THR A 179 2.12 -5.44 13.34
N ALA A 180 1.16 -6.36 13.51
CA ALA A 180 0.63 -7.18 12.42
C ALA A 180 -0.18 -6.35 11.39
N LEU A 181 -0.56 -5.11 11.72
CA LEU A 181 -1.28 -4.20 10.84
C LEU A 181 -0.35 -3.34 9.97
N GLY A 182 0.94 -3.28 10.31
CA GLY A 182 1.94 -2.44 9.64
C GLY A 182 2.52 -3.03 8.35
N LEU A 183 1.81 -3.98 7.73
CA LEU A 183 2.21 -4.66 6.48
C LEU A 183 1.82 -3.94 5.23
#